data_259439afcab44e588cdf59c6c6cf98c9
#
_entry.id   259439afcab44e588cdf59c6c6cf98c9
#
_cell.length_a   1.000
_cell.length_b   1.000
_cell.length_c   1.000
_cell.angle_alpha   90.00
_cell.angle_beta   90.00
_cell.angle_gamma   90.00
#
_symmetry.space_group_name_H-M   'P 1'
#
loop_
_entity.id
_entity.type
_entity.pdbx_description
1 polymer ?
#
loop_
_entity_poly.entity_id
_entity_poly.type
_entity_poly.pdbx_seq_one_letter_code
_entity_poly.pdbx_strand_id
1 'polypeptide(L)'
;EESLGENLRQHMEAVRNFIIKIKKEIPDILIENCASGGCRLEPSMMDITGMSSASDTHDVYEGAIVAANLHYLTPPRQNQVWCTLRPQYDHNRFTHIISIGFLGRLCWSGDIAGLSKTQLDELFAAEKFYESLAPHYILRQPLTCGYLFFCR
;
A
#
# COMPACT_ATOMS: atom_id res chain seq x y z
N GLU A 1 -5.99 41.65 -0.84
CA GLU A 1 -5.21 40.82 0.09
C GLU A 1 -5.59 39.36 -0.14
N GLU A 2 -4.64 38.51 -0.49
CA GLU A 2 -4.85 37.07 -0.55
C GLU A 2 -5.18 36.56 0.85
N SER A 3 -6.20 35.72 0.97
CA SER A 3 -6.56 35.15 2.27
C SER A 3 -5.45 34.21 2.78
N LEU A 4 -5.28 34.15 4.10
CA LEU A 4 -4.41 33.16 4.73
C LEU A 4 -4.79 31.75 4.24
N GLY A 5 -3.83 31.03 3.66
CA GLY A 5 -4.02 29.67 3.12
C GLY A 5 -4.34 29.60 1.63
N GLU A 6 -4.56 30.71 0.91
CA GLU A 6 -4.83 30.66 -0.53
C GLU A 6 -3.66 30.05 -1.33
N ASN A 7 -2.43 30.37 -0.98
CA ASN A 7 -1.25 29.77 -1.60
C ASN A 7 -1.20 28.24 -1.39
N LEU A 8 -1.58 27.75 -0.21
CA LEU A 8 -1.66 26.32 0.06
C LEU A 8 -2.75 25.66 -0.78
N ARG A 9 -3.93 26.28 -0.85
CA ARG A 9 -5.04 25.79 -1.68
C ARG A 9 -4.64 25.67 -3.14
N GLN A 10 -4.02 26.71 -3.70
CA GLN A 10 -3.53 26.73 -5.09
C GLN A 10 -2.46 25.66 -5.32
N HIS A 11 -1.55 25.45 -4.35
CA HIS A 11 -0.54 24.41 -4.43
C HIS A 11 -1.18 23.01 -4.46
N MET A 12 -2.13 22.74 -3.59
CA MET A 12 -2.84 21.46 -3.56
C MET A 12 -3.61 21.21 -4.86
N GLU A 13 -4.25 22.23 -5.41
CA GLU A 13 -4.93 22.15 -6.69
C GLU A 13 -3.96 21.88 -7.85
N ALA A 14 -2.81 22.53 -7.86
CA ALA A 14 -1.76 22.30 -8.84
C ALA A 14 -1.23 20.86 -8.79
N VAL A 15 -0.99 20.30 -7.59
CA VAL A 15 -0.57 18.90 -7.42
C VAL A 15 -1.62 17.94 -7.96
N ARG A 16 -2.90 18.17 -7.66
CA ARG A 16 -3.99 17.34 -8.18
C ARG A 16 -4.07 17.38 -9.71
N ASN A 17 -4.01 18.58 -10.28
CA ASN A 17 -4.06 18.77 -11.72
C ASN A 17 -2.86 18.12 -12.42
N PHE A 18 -1.69 18.14 -11.80
CA PHE A 18 -0.51 17.44 -12.30
C PHE A 18 -0.72 15.91 -12.36
N ILE A 19 -1.24 15.31 -11.29
CA ILE A 19 -1.56 13.88 -11.24
C ILE A 19 -2.61 13.51 -12.32
N ILE A 20 -3.68 14.30 -12.42
CA ILE A 20 -4.73 14.10 -13.43
C ILE A 20 -4.16 14.15 -14.84
N LYS A 21 -3.25 15.11 -15.11
CA LYS A 21 -2.58 15.23 -16.39
C LYS A 21 -1.73 13.99 -16.71
N ILE A 22 -0.94 13.50 -15.76
CA ILE A 22 -0.14 12.26 -15.94
C ILE A 22 -1.04 11.08 -16.30
N LYS A 23 -2.13 10.89 -15.56
CA LYS A 23 -3.08 9.78 -15.82
C LYS A 23 -3.76 9.91 -17.19
N LYS A 24 -3.98 11.12 -17.66
CA LYS A 24 -4.53 11.36 -19.00
C LYS A 24 -3.53 11.01 -20.10
N GLU A 25 -2.26 11.31 -19.89
CA GLU A 25 -1.18 11.02 -20.85
C GLU A 25 -0.75 9.55 -20.80
N ILE A 26 -0.84 8.91 -19.62
CA ILE A 26 -0.46 7.51 -19.38
C ILE A 26 -1.60 6.81 -18.64
N PRO A 27 -2.66 6.36 -19.32
CA PRO A 27 -3.88 5.86 -18.68
C PRO A 27 -3.68 4.65 -17.75
N ASP A 28 -2.69 3.81 -18.04
CA ASP A 28 -2.42 2.57 -17.28
C ASP A 28 -1.45 2.79 -16.10
N ILE A 29 -1.00 4.03 -15.86
CA ILE A 29 -0.10 4.31 -14.75
C ILE A 29 -0.79 4.08 -13.41
N LEU A 30 -0.15 3.31 -12.55
CA LEU A 30 -0.54 3.19 -11.16
C LEU A 30 0.23 4.19 -10.30
N ILE A 31 -0.47 5.14 -9.71
CA ILE A 31 0.14 6.16 -8.86
C ILE A 31 -0.12 5.80 -7.40
N GLU A 32 0.95 5.61 -6.65
CA GLU A 32 0.91 5.51 -5.21
C GLU A 32 0.89 6.89 -4.58
N ASN A 33 -0.07 7.13 -3.71
CA ASN A 33 -0.17 8.34 -2.90
C ASN A 33 0.47 8.10 -1.54
N CYS A 34 1.63 8.68 -1.31
CA CYS A 34 2.33 8.57 -0.05
C CYS A 34 2.76 9.95 0.46
N ALA A 35 2.47 10.23 1.72
CA ALA A 35 2.99 11.37 2.46
C ALA A 35 3.05 11.01 3.93
N SER A 36 4.16 10.39 4.36
CA SER A 36 4.40 9.99 5.76
C SER A 36 3.24 9.21 6.37
N GLY A 37 2.77 8.16 5.69
CA GLY A 37 1.73 7.27 6.18
C GLY A 37 0.40 7.96 6.51
N GLY A 38 -0.50 7.97 5.57
CA GLY A 38 -1.89 8.40 5.79
C GLY A 38 -2.18 9.90 5.67
N CYS A 39 -1.18 10.76 5.43
CA CYS A 39 -1.41 12.22 5.38
C CYS A 39 -2.22 12.70 4.16
N ARG A 40 -2.50 11.84 3.18
CA ARG A 40 -3.27 12.18 1.97
C ARG A 40 -4.36 11.15 1.66
N LEU A 41 -5.07 10.69 2.69
CA LEU A 41 -6.17 9.73 2.55
C LEU A 41 -7.52 10.39 2.28
N GLU A 42 -7.56 11.70 2.10
CA GLU A 42 -8.81 12.38 1.78
C GLU A 42 -9.35 11.94 0.40
N PRO A 43 -10.68 11.88 0.25
CA PRO A 43 -11.33 11.34 -0.95
C PRO A 43 -10.85 11.96 -2.25
N SER A 44 -10.48 13.25 -2.22
CA SER A 44 -10.05 13.99 -3.39
C SER A 44 -8.73 13.51 -3.97
N MET A 45 -7.81 13.01 -3.14
CA MET A 45 -6.56 12.39 -3.58
C MET A 45 -6.77 10.91 -3.91
N MET A 46 -7.58 10.20 -3.11
CA MET A 46 -7.87 8.79 -3.34
C MET A 46 -8.63 8.53 -4.66
N ASP A 47 -9.41 9.50 -5.14
CA ASP A 47 -10.10 9.43 -6.44
C ASP A 47 -9.14 9.44 -7.64
N ILE A 48 -8.02 10.14 -7.51
CA ILE A 48 -7.05 10.32 -8.59
C ILE A 48 -5.82 9.41 -8.48
N THR A 49 -5.70 8.63 -7.41
CA THR A 49 -4.56 7.71 -7.18
C THR A 49 -5.03 6.26 -7.11
N GLY A 50 -4.13 5.33 -7.39
CA GLY A 50 -4.45 3.90 -7.41
C GLY A 50 -4.39 3.24 -6.04
N MET A 51 -3.52 3.73 -5.18
CA MET A 51 -3.33 3.23 -3.82
C MET A 51 -2.65 4.28 -2.94
N SER A 52 -2.69 4.07 -1.63
CA SER A 52 -2.00 4.89 -0.66
C SER A 52 -1.31 4.05 0.39
N SER A 53 -0.09 4.45 0.75
CA SER A 53 0.56 3.99 1.98
C SER A 53 -0.08 4.71 3.15
N ALA A 54 -0.76 3.96 4.01
CA ALA A 54 -1.59 4.53 5.06
C ALA A 54 -0.90 4.61 6.42
N SER A 55 0.24 3.92 6.60
CA SER A 55 1.01 3.93 7.84
C SER A 55 2.46 3.54 7.58
N ASP A 56 3.37 4.22 8.27
CA ASP A 56 4.80 3.92 8.30
C ASP A 56 5.17 3.00 9.48
N THR A 57 4.18 2.47 10.21
CA THR A 57 4.47 1.62 11.36
C THR A 57 5.10 0.30 10.95
N HIS A 58 6.13 -0.12 11.68
CA HIS A 58 6.74 -1.44 11.60
C HIS A 58 6.34 -2.34 12.79
N ASP A 59 5.51 -1.81 13.69
CA ASP A 59 4.96 -2.60 14.80
C ASP A 59 3.87 -3.52 14.28
N VAL A 60 3.94 -4.80 14.69
CA VAL A 60 3.04 -5.83 14.19
C VAL A 60 1.61 -5.68 14.70
N TYR A 61 1.43 -5.17 15.93
CA TYR A 61 0.11 -4.97 16.50
C TYR A 61 -0.54 -3.71 15.96
N GLU A 62 0.21 -2.60 15.94
CA GLU A 62 -0.26 -1.35 15.37
C GLU A 62 -0.59 -1.50 13.88
N GLY A 63 0.27 -2.18 13.12
CA GLY A 63 0.04 -2.45 11.70
C GLY A 63 -1.26 -3.20 11.44
N ALA A 64 -1.57 -4.21 12.25
CA ALA A 64 -2.82 -4.97 12.15
C ALA A 64 -4.05 -4.09 12.44
N ILE A 65 -3.98 -3.28 13.52
CA ILE A 65 -5.06 -2.37 13.91
C ILE A 65 -5.31 -1.32 12.82
N VAL A 66 -4.24 -0.70 12.32
CA VAL A 66 -4.33 0.30 11.25
C VAL A 66 -4.93 -0.31 9.98
N ALA A 67 -4.38 -1.43 9.50
CA ALA A 67 -4.85 -2.07 8.28
C ALA A 67 -6.33 -2.46 8.35
N ALA A 68 -6.78 -3.02 9.49
CA ALA A 68 -8.18 -3.40 9.68
C ALA A 68 -9.12 -2.18 9.76
N ASN A 69 -8.73 -1.13 10.49
CA ASN A 69 -9.58 0.05 10.66
C ASN A 69 -9.66 0.92 9.41
N LEU A 70 -8.64 0.90 8.55
CA LEU A 70 -8.66 1.65 7.30
C LEU A 70 -9.76 1.22 6.33
N HIS A 71 -10.30 0.02 6.46
CA HIS A 71 -11.43 -0.44 5.64
C HIS A 71 -12.69 0.42 5.79
N TYR A 72 -12.81 1.21 6.85
CA TYR A 72 -13.89 2.19 7.03
C TYR A 72 -13.70 3.47 6.19
N LEU A 73 -12.47 3.77 5.79
CA LEU A 73 -12.12 5.00 5.08
C LEU A 73 -11.69 4.75 3.63
N THR A 74 -11.00 3.64 3.41
CA THR A 74 -10.35 3.33 2.14
C THR A 74 -10.63 1.87 1.76
N PRO A 75 -11.09 1.61 0.52
CA PRO A 75 -11.29 0.23 0.09
C PRO A 75 -9.96 -0.55 0.10
N PRO A 76 -9.97 -1.84 0.42
CA PRO A 76 -8.74 -2.66 0.49
C PRO A 76 -7.84 -2.56 -0.73
N ARG A 77 -8.43 -2.42 -1.93
CA ARG A 77 -7.67 -2.25 -3.17
C ARG A 77 -6.81 -0.99 -3.24
N GLN A 78 -7.10 0.01 -2.42
CA GLN A 78 -6.35 1.27 -2.35
C GLN A 78 -5.48 1.38 -1.10
N ASN A 79 -5.59 0.44 -0.17
CA ASN A 79 -4.82 0.41 1.07
C ASN A 79 -3.56 -0.45 0.89
N GLN A 80 -2.40 0.17 0.74
CA GLN A 80 -1.12 -0.54 0.71
C GLN A 80 -0.71 -0.93 2.13
N VAL A 81 -0.46 -2.21 2.34
CA VAL A 81 -0.04 -2.76 3.64
C VAL A 81 1.40 -3.26 3.56
N TRP A 82 2.27 -2.64 4.34
CA TRP A 82 3.68 -3.01 4.42
C TRP A 82 3.87 -4.28 5.24
N CYS A 83 4.43 -5.31 4.62
CA CYS A 83 4.87 -6.53 5.27
C CYS A 83 6.38 -6.50 5.42
N THR A 84 6.86 -5.87 6.50
CA THR A 84 8.29 -5.69 6.76
C THR A 84 8.88 -6.95 7.36
N LEU A 85 9.47 -7.79 6.52
CA LEU A 85 10.05 -9.09 6.88
C LEU A 85 11.52 -8.96 7.25
N ARG A 86 11.95 -9.76 8.23
CA ARG A 86 13.35 -9.81 8.68
C ARG A 86 13.76 -11.24 9.01
N PRO A 87 15.03 -11.64 8.70
CA PRO A 87 15.53 -13.00 8.94
C PRO A 87 15.45 -13.46 10.40
N GLN A 88 15.61 -12.53 11.34
CA GLN A 88 15.59 -12.80 12.77
C GLN A 88 14.21 -13.01 13.39
N TYR A 89 13.14 -12.84 12.61
CA TYR A 89 11.79 -13.07 13.12
C TYR A 89 11.52 -14.57 13.28
N ASP A 90 10.93 -14.95 14.41
CA ASP A 90 10.40 -16.28 14.61
C ASP A 90 9.21 -16.55 13.67
N HIS A 91 8.84 -17.81 13.54
CA HIS A 91 7.77 -18.24 12.65
C HIS A 91 6.44 -17.53 12.95
N ASN A 92 6.07 -17.39 14.21
CA ASN A 92 4.78 -16.77 14.56
C ASN A 92 4.71 -15.30 14.15
N ARG A 93 5.79 -14.55 14.41
CA ARG A 93 5.89 -13.15 14.00
C ARG A 93 5.92 -13.01 12.49
N PHE A 94 6.65 -13.87 11.80
CA PHE A 94 6.77 -13.89 10.35
C PHE A 94 5.39 -14.13 9.69
N THR A 95 4.70 -15.18 10.08
CA THR A 95 3.36 -15.53 9.59
C THR A 95 2.33 -14.44 9.94
N HIS A 96 2.42 -13.84 11.12
CA HIS A 96 1.54 -12.75 11.54
C HIS A 96 1.67 -11.53 10.61
N ILE A 97 2.90 -11.11 10.30
CA ILE A 97 3.17 -9.98 9.38
C ILE A 97 2.60 -10.26 7.99
N ILE A 98 2.83 -11.47 7.47
CA ILE A 98 2.26 -11.89 6.18
C ILE A 98 0.73 -11.80 6.20
N SER A 99 0.10 -12.27 7.27
CA SER A 99 -1.35 -12.28 7.42
C SER A 99 -1.96 -10.87 7.44
N ILE A 100 -1.26 -9.90 8.04
CA ILE A 100 -1.69 -8.48 8.02
C ILE A 100 -1.73 -7.95 6.58
N GLY A 101 -0.77 -8.34 5.74
CA GLY A 101 -0.71 -7.92 4.34
C GLY A 101 -1.95 -8.28 3.54
N PHE A 102 -2.66 -9.34 3.93
CA PHE A 102 -3.89 -9.77 3.26
C PHE A 102 -5.09 -8.85 3.51
N LEU A 103 -4.96 -7.89 4.43
CA LEU A 103 -6.00 -6.88 4.70
C LEU A 103 -6.05 -5.77 3.63
N GLY A 104 -5.09 -5.71 2.71
CA GLY A 104 -5.05 -4.71 1.67
C GLY A 104 -4.18 -5.10 0.48
N ARG A 105 -3.61 -4.13 -0.21
CA ARG A 105 -2.57 -4.37 -1.20
C ARG A 105 -1.28 -4.77 -0.51
N LEU A 106 -0.91 -6.01 -0.71
CA LEU A 106 0.29 -6.61 -0.14
C LEU A 106 1.55 -5.94 -0.70
N CYS A 107 2.42 -5.45 0.19
CA CYS A 107 3.72 -4.90 -0.15
C CYS A 107 4.81 -5.59 0.65
N TRP A 108 5.62 -6.42 -0.02
CA TRP A 108 6.78 -7.04 0.60
C TRP A 108 7.88 -6.00 0.85
N SER A 109 8.40 -5.96 2.06
CA SER A 109 9.40 -5.00 2.50
C SER A 109 10.37 -5.64 3.50
N GLY A 110 11.43 -4.92 3.86
CA GLY A 110 12.44 -5.37 4.81
C GLY A 110 13.61 -6.09 4.15
N ASP A 111 14.26 -7.00 4.86
CA ASP A 111 15.44 -7.74 4.39
C ASP A 111 15.04 -9.07 3.74
N ILE A 112 14.44 -8.98 2.55
CA ILE A 112 13.99 -10.16 1.79
C ILE A 112 15.21 -11.02 1.33
N ALA A 113 16.32 -10.37 0.98
CA ALA A 113 17.51 -11.07 0.51
C ALA A 113 18.20 -11.89 1.61
N GLY A 114 18.03 -11.50 2.87
CA GLY A 114 18.57 -12.20 4.02
C GLY A 114 17.71 -13.36 4.54
N LEU A 115 16.49 -13.54 4.01
CA LEU A 115 15.58 -14.58 4.47
C LEU A 115 16.15 -15.99 4.25
N SER A 116 15.91 -16.89 5.20
CA SER A 116 16.22 -18.31 5.05
C SER A 116 15.36 -18.96 3.96
N LYS A 117 15.80 -20.11 3.46
CA LYS A 117 15.02 -20.87 2.48
C LYS A 117 13.61 -21.18 2.97
N THR A 118 13.45 -21.57 4.23
CA THR A 118 12.14 -21.88 4.82
C THR A 118 11.23 -20.63 4.83
N GLN A 119 11.77 -19.47 5.19
CA GLN A 119 11.03 -18.21 5.18
C GLN A 119 10.65 -17.78 3.75
N LEU A 120 11.53 -18.00 2.77
CA LEU A 120 11.22 -17.74 1.36
C LEU A 120 10.14 -18.69 0.83
N ASP A 121 10.20 -19.98 1.18
CA ASP A 121 9.17 -20.96 0.78
C ASP A 121 7.80 -20.58 1.37
N GLU A 122 7.76 -20.11 2.63
CA GLU A 122 6.55 -19.60 3.28
C GLU A 122 6.03 -18.33 2.59
N LEU A 123 6.92 -17.39 2.27
CA LEU A 123 6.57 -16.15 1.55
C LEU A 123 5.97 -16.46 0.18
N PHE A 124 6.58 -17.32 -0.62
CA PHE A 124 6.06 -17.70 -1.93
C PHE A 124 4.73 -18.46 -1.85
N ALA A 125 4.53 -19.28 -0.82
CA ALA A 125 3.25 -19.93 -0.59
C ALA A 125 2.15 -18.90 -0.25
N ALA A 126 2.49 -17.91 0.58
CA ALA A 126 1.59 -16.81 0.94
C ALA A 126 1.26 -15.92 -0.27
N GLU A 127 2.23 -15.63 -1.14
CA GLU A 127 2.01 -14.86 -2.37
C GLU A 127 1.02 -15.56 -3.30
N LYS A 128 1.18 -16.85 -3.55
CA LYS A 128 0.23 -17.63 -4.35
C LYS A 128 -1.17 -17.66 -3.75
N PHE A 129 -1.26 -17.75 -2.43
CA PHE A 129 -2.54 -17.68 -1.74
C PHE A 129 -3.17 -16.31 -1.89
N TYR A 130 -2.40 -15.23 -1.69
CA TYR A 130 -2.87 -13.86 -1.91
C TYR A 130 -3.35 -13.64 -3.35
N GLU A 131 -2.62 -14.10 -4.35
CA GLU A 131 -3.02 -14.01 -5.76
C GLU A 131 -4.36 -14.71 -6.04
N SER A 132 -4.65 -15.79 -5.34
CA SER A 132 -5.93 -16.49 -5.47
C SER A 132 -7.10 -15.73 -4.83
N LEU A 133 -6.84 -14.97 -3.77
CA LEU A 133 -7.86 -14.21 -3.01
C LEU A 133 -8.07 -12.80 -3.53
N ALA A 134 -7.00 -12.12 -3.93
CA ALA A 134 -6.99 -10.71 -4.27
C ALA A 134 -8.02 -10.30 -5.34
N PRO A 135 -8.26 -11.06 -6.42
CA PRO A 135 -9.27 -10.73 -7.41
C PRO A 135 -10.68 -10.65 -6.84
N HIS A 136 -10.98 -11.46 -5.83
CA HIS A 136 -12.32 -11.59 -5.25
C HIS A 136 -12.59 -10.58 -4.12
N TYR A 137 -11.56 -10.26 -3.36
CA TYR A 137 -11.68 -9.52 -2.12
C TYR A 137 -11.08 -8.11 -2.19
N ILE A 138 -9.89 -7.98 -2.79
CA ILE A 138 -9.11 -6.73 -2.80
C ILE A 138 -9.27 -5.99 -4.11
N LEU A 139 -9.21 -6.71 -5.23
CA LEU A 139 -9.13 -6.14 -6.56
C LEU A 139 -10.33 -6.60 -7.38
N ARG A 140 -11.32 -5.75 -7.53
CA ARG A 140 -12.42 -5.99 -8.50
C ARG A 140 -11.99 -5.81 -9.96
N GLN A 141 -10.74 -5.44 -10.22
CA GLN A 141 -10.14 -5.37 -11.56
C GLN A 141 -8.98 -6.37 -11.63
N PRO A 142 -8.76 -7.04 -12.77
CA PRO A 142 -7.66 -7.96 -12.92
C PRO A 142 -6.33 -7.24 -12.65
N LEU A 143 -5.44 -7.89 -11.90
CA LEU A 143 -4.05 -7.49 -11.75
C LEU A 143 -3.35 -7.66 -13.10
N THR A 144 -3.33 -6.62 -13.93
CA THR A 144 -2.53 -6.62 -15.15
C THR A 144 -1.10 -6.17 -14.91
N CYS A 145 -0.60 -6.17 -13.67
CA CYS A 145 0.78 -5.80 -13.44
C CYS A 145 1.37 -6.48 -12.20
N GLY A 146 2.21 -7.46 -12.45
CA GLY A 146 3.16 -7.99 -11.47
C GLY A 146 4.28 -6.97 -11.25
N TYR A 147 4.08 -6.02 -10.35
CA TYR A 147 5.17 -5.19 -9.86
C TYR A 147 5.56 -5.66 -8.47
N LEU A 148 6.64 -6.43 -8.43
CA LEU A 148 7.48 -6.54 -7.24
C LEU A 148 8.16 -5.17 -7.05
N PHE A 149 7.60 -4.33 -6.20
CA PHE A 149 8.31 -3.13 -5.76
C PHE A 149 9.37 -3.55 -4.75
N PHE A 150 10.59 -3.70 -5.22
CA PHE A 150 11.75 -3.66 -4.34
C PHE A 150 11.99 -2.19 -3.98
N CYS A 151 11.54 -1.75 -2.83
CA CYS A 151 12.08 -0.54 -2.21
C CYS A 151 13.51 -0.87 -1.75
N ARG A 152 14.49 -0.23 -2.38
CA ARG A 152 15.88 -0.18 -1.89
C ARG A 152 16.01 0.80 -0.74
#